data_728d8e9c2e66459a77bcc95d88dd7de3
#
_entry.id   728d8e9c2e66459a77bcc95d88dd7de3
#
_cell.length_a   1.000
_cell.length_b   1.000
_cell.length_c   1.000
_cell.angle_alpha   90.00
_cell.angle_beta   90.00
_cell.angle_gamma   90.00
#
_symmetry.space_group_name_H-M   'P 1'
#
loop_
_entity.id
_entity.type
_entity.pdbx_description
1 polymer ?
#
loop_
_entity_poly.entity_id
_entity_poly.type
_entity_poly.pdbx_seq_one_letter_code
_entity_poly.pdbx_strand_id
1 'polypeptide(L)'
;NGKILAIGVGDEFGNLCGEDTKIHDAEGLLVTPGLIDSHTHLIHGGSRENEFSMKLNGVPYIEILNSGGGILSTVKATKEASEEELYKKAKKSLDRMLEFGVTTVEEKSGYGLELNTEIKQLEVARALDKNHPVDLVHTFLGAHAVPEEYKENHKAYIDILVDVMMPKIKDMGLAEFCDVFCEEGVFTIEESEYILQKAKEIGYKLKIHADEIESLGGAELAAKLGCVSADHLMAASDEGIKMMAENNVVANILPATSFNLNKNYADCRKMIDMGAIVSLSSDYNPGSCPSENLQLVMQLGCLHLKMTPNEVLTAVTINAAYAIDRVDKIGSIEVGKNADFVVFDARNVEYLMYHFGINHTKKVYKNGNLVVDNKVVVYDN
;
A
#
# COMPACT_ATOMS: atom_id res chain seq x y z
N ASN A 1 11.81 -16.90 -18.48
CA ASN A 1 12.59 -16.03 -17.56
C ASN A 1 11.74 -15.00 -16.81
N GLY A 2 10.39 -15.02 -16.96
CA GLY A 2 9.48 -14.12 -16.26
C GLY A 2 9.53 -12.65 -16.67
N LYS A 3 10.14 -12.34 -17.80
CA LYS A 3 10.32 -10.97 -18.34
C LYS A 3 9.62 -10.81 -19.68
N ILE A 4 9.19 -9.58 -19.95
CA ILE A 4 8.67 -9.19 -21.28
C ILE A 4 9.82 -9.17 -22.24
N LEU A 5 9.78 -10.03 -23.27
CA LEU A 5 10.82 -10.15 -24.27
C LEU A 5 10.62 -9.17 -25.42
N ALA A 6 9.38 -9.02 -25.89
CA ALA A 6 9.03 -8.17 -27.02
C ALA A 6 7.58 -7.68 -26.91
N ILE A 7 7.31 -6.54 -27.54
CA ILE A 7 5.98 -5.93 -27.67
C ILE A 7 5.83 -5.49 -29.12
N GLY A 8 4.68 -5.74 -29.76
CA GLY A 8 4.42 -5.34 -31.14
C GLY A 8 2.98 -5.58 -31.57
N VAL A 9 2.68 -5.38 -32.83
CA VAL A 9 1.34 -5.53 -33.42
C VAL A 9 1.34 -6.61 -34.52
N GLY A 10 0.26 -7.37 -34.61
CA GLY A 10 0.07 -8.39 -35.64
C GLY A 10 1.01 -9.59 -35.50
N ASP A 11 1.47 -10.15 -36.62
CA ASP A 11 2.21 -11.40 -36.68
C ASP A 11 3.75 -11.24 -36.53
N GLU A 12 4.22 -10.12 -35.96
CA GLU A 12 5.65 -9.79 -35.86
C GLU A 12 6.45 -10.81 -35.00
N PHE A 13 5.77 -11.61 -34.16
CA PHE A 13 6.41 -12.52 -33.21
C PHE A 13 6.48 -13.99 -33.66
N GLY A 14 5.99 -14.33 -34.84
CA GLY A 14 5.99 -15.72 -35.33
C GLY A 14 7.35 -16.42 -35.21
N ASN A 15 8.44 -15.68 -35.42
CA ASN A 15 9.82 -16.19 -35.34
C ASN A 15 10.31 -16.36 -33.87
N LEU A 16 9.61 -15.84 -32.89
CA LEU A 16 9.95 -15.96 -31.47
C LEU A 16 9.20 -17.11 -30.79
N CYS A 17 8.19 -17.70 -31.45
CA CYS A 17 7.38 -18.80 -30.94
C CYS A 17 7.99 -20.13 -31.35
N GLY A 18 8.23 -21.01 -30.35
CA GLY A 18 8.61 -22.40 -30.54
C GLY A 18 7.43 -23.34 -30.28
N GLU A 19 7.67 -24.66 -30.42
CA GLU A 19 6.64 -25.70 -30.24
C GLU A 19 6.02 -25.69 -28.83
N ASP A 20 6.81 -25.32 -27.81
CA ASP A 20 6.36 -25.25 -26.40
C ASP A 20 5.77 -23.88 -26.00
N THR A 21 5.67 -22.94 -26.95
CA THR A 21 5.15 -21.60 -26.63
C THR A 21 3.66 -21.66 -26.36
N LYS A 22 3.26 -21.27 -25.15
CA LYS A 22 1.84 -21.13 -24.77
C LYS A 22 1.31 -19.82 -25.32
N ILE A 23 0.25 -19.90 -26.11
CA ILE A 23 -0.45 -18.74 -26.68
C ILE A 23 -1.71 -18.52 -25.86
N HIS A 24 -1.87 -17.30 -25.34
CA HIS A 24 -3.07 -16.90 -24.62
C HIS A 24 -3.77 -15.76 -25.38
N ASP A 25 -4.94 -16.07 -25.93
CA ASP A 25 -5.78 -15.06 -26.59
C ASP A 25 -6.58 -14.30 -25.52
N ALA A 26 -6.43 -12.98 -25.48
CA ALA A 26 -7.22 -12.11 -24.63
C ALA A 26 -8.60 -11.74 -25.23
N GLU A 27 -8.94 -12.25 -26.45
CA GLU A 27 -10.27 -12.08 -27.06
C GLU A 27 -10.69 -10.61 -27.25
N GLY A 28 -9.72 -9.71 -27.43
CA GLY A 28 -9.95 -8.26 -27.51
C GLY A 28 -10.34 -7.60 -26.19
N LEU A 29 -10.07 -8.25 -25.08
CA LEU A 29 -10.24 -7.70 -23.74
C LEU A 29 -9.07 -6.81 -23.35
N LEU A 30 -9.30 -5.95 -22.37
CA LEU A 30 -8.30 -5.05 -21.80
C LEU A 30 -7.20 -5.85 -21.08
N VAL A 31 -5.95 -5.60 -21.46
CA VAL A 31 -4.76 -6.09 -20.76
C VAL A 31 -4.01 -4.90 -20.18
N THR A 32 -3.70 -4.95 -18.88
CA THR A 32 -2.92 -3.93 -18.19
C THR A 32 -1.71 -4.52 -17.52
N PRO A 33 -0.74 -3.72 -17.06
CA PRO A 33 0.22 -4.18 -16.06
C PRO A 33 -0.50 -4.73 -14.84
N GLY A 34 0.15 -5.59 -14.07
CA GLY A 34 -0.33 -6.00 -12.76
C GLY A 34 -0.57 -4.79 -11.86
N LEU A 35 -1.68 -4.80 -11.14
CA LEU A 35 -2.01 -3.73 -10.20
C LEU A 35 -1.06 -3.77 -9.01
N ILE A 36 -0.79 -2.59 -8.42
CA ILE A 36 0.13 -2.41 -7.30
C ILE A 36 -0.61 -1.69 -6.19
N ASP A 37 -0.64 -2.29 -5.00
CA ASP A 37 -1.16 -1.68 -3.79
C ASP A 37 0.02 -1.16 -2.96
N SER A 38 0.31 0.13 -3.06
CA SER A 38 1.52 0.76 -2.53
C SER A 38 1.42 1.23 -1.08
N HIS A 39 0.37 0.80 -0.36
CA HIS A 39 0.18 1.08 1.06
C HIS A 39 -0.81 0.11 1.68
N THR A 40 -0.33 -0.80 2.51
CA THR A 40 -1.16 -1.68 3.33
C THR A 40 -0.53 -1.95 4.70
N HIS A 41 -1.36 -2.35 5.66
CA HIS A 41 -0.96 -2.90 6.95
C HIS A 41 -1.38 -4.38 7.01
N LEU A 42 -0.88 -5.15 6.07
CA LEU A 42 -1.30 -6.53 5.77
C LEU A 42 -1.22 -7.46 6.97
N ILE A 43 -0.11 -7.37 7.73
CA ILE A 43 0.18 -8.30 8.83
C ILE A 43 -0.37 -7.75 10.14
N HIS A 44 -1.54 -8.24 10.55
CA HIS A 44 -2.17 -7.84 11.81
C HIS A 44 -3.00 -8.97 12.42
N GLY A 45 -3.07 -9.01 13.76
CA GLY A 45 -3.95 -9.88 14.53
C GLY A 45 -5.35 -9.30 14.68
N GLY A 46 -6.31 -10.14 15.08
CA GLY A 46 -7.68 -9.71 15.40
C GLY A 46 -8.45 -9.08 14.26
N SER A 47 -9.55 -8.46 14.60
CA SER A 47 -10.36 -7.59 13.73
C SER A 47 -11.13 -6.58 14.58
N ARG A 48 -11.74 -5.57 13.96
CA ARG A 48 -12.39 -4.46 14.70
C ARG A 48 -13.87 -4.28 14.33
N GLU A 49 -14.55 -5.35 13.92
CA GLU A 49 -15.99 -5.34 13.57
C GLU A 49 -16.88 -4.93 14.74
N ASN A 50 -16.46 -5.19 15.98
CA ASN A 50 -17.20 -4.74 17.16
C ASN A 50 -17.18 -3.20 17.29
N GLU A 51 -16.04 -2.57 16.98
CA GLU A 51 -15.94 -1.11 16.97
C GLU A 51 -16.79 -0.49 15.84
N PHE A 52 -16.87 -1.15 14.71
CA PHE A 52 -17.76 -0.74 13.60
C PHE A 52 -19.23 -0.71 14.09
N SER A 53 -19.67 -1.75 14.80
CA SER A 53 -21.02 -1.79 15.40
C SER A 53 -21.24 -0.70 16.44
N MET A 54 -20.24 -0.40 17.26
CA MET A 54 -20.31 0.68 18.26
C MET A 54 -20.44 2.05 17.58
N LYS A 55 -19.64 2.31 16.54
CA LYS A 55 -19.72 3.56 15.74
C LYS A 55 -21.10 3.76 15.10
N LEU A 56 -21.67 2.70 14.51
CA LEU A 56 -23.03 2.75 13.94
C LEU A 56 -24.12 3.04 14.98
N ASN A 57 -23.93 2.63 16.22
CA ASN A 57 -24.82 2.93 17.34
C ASN A 57 -24.55 4.32 17.97
N GLY A 58 -23.67 5.12 17.37
CA GLY A 58 -23.38 6.48 17.82
C GLY A 58 -22.50 6.56 19.08
N VAL A 59 -21.80 5.48 19.45
CA VAL A 59 -20.86 5.50 20.56
C VAL A 59 -19.71 6.45 20.23
N PRO A 60 -19.41 7.45 21.06
CA PRO A 60 -18.30 8.36 20.85
C PRO A 60 -16.96 7.62 20.75
N TYR A 61 -16.06 8.09 19.86
CA TYR A 61 -14.77 7.45 19.65
C TYR A 61 -13.94 7.31 20.94
N ILE A 62 -14.03 8.32 21.83
CA ILE A 62 -13.32 8.27 23.13
C ILE A 62 -13.80 7.13 24.01
N GLU A 63 -15.09 6.78 23.94
CA GLU A 63 -15.63 5.65 24.70
C GLU A 63 -15.17 4.31 24.11
N ILE A 64 -15.03 4.24 22.79
CA ILE A 64 -14.45 3.08 22.10
C ILE A 64 -12.99 2.88 22.55
N LEU A 65 -12.18 3.96 22.57
CA LEU A 65 -10.82 3.90 23.09
C LEU A 65 -10.76 3.46 24.54
N ASN A 66 -11.58 4.04 25.41
CA ASN A 66 -11.63 3.72 26.85
C ASN A 66 -12.08 2.28 27.11
N SER A 67 -12.82 1.67 26.19
CA SER A 67 -13.19 0.25 26.25
C SER A 67 -12.09 -0.71 25.75
N GLY A 68 -10.91 -0.19 25.42
CA GLY A 68 -9.78 -0.97 24.92
C GLY A 68 -9.79 -1.15 23.41
N GLY A 69 -10.56 -0.35 22.66
CA GLY A 69 -10.58 -0.29 21.21
C GLY A 69 -9.45 0.57 20.61
N GLY A 70 -9.57 0.85 19.32
CA GLY A 70 -8.57 1.65 18.58
C GLY A 70 -7.36 0.84 18.16
N ILE A 71 -6.29 1.54 17.75
CA ILE A 71 -5.06 0.91 17.26
C ILE A 71 -4.45 -0.05 18.26
N LEU A 72 -4.52 0.28 19.58
CA LEU A 72 -3.93 -0.54 20.63
C LEU A 72 -4.61 -1.90 20.78
N SER A 73 -5.89 -2.04 20.38
CA SER A 73 -6.56 -3.35 20.35
C SER A 73 -5.94 -4.26 19.27
N THR A 74 -5.60 -3.70 18.13
CA THR A 74 -4.90 -4.42 17.06
C THR A 74 -3.47 -4.76 17.49
N VAL A 75 -2.76 -3.84 18.14
CA VAL A 75 -1.42 -4.07 18.69
C VAL A 75 -1.43 -5.26 19.65
N LYS A 76 -2.36 -5.28 20.60
CA LYS A 76 -2.52 -6.39 21.53
C LYS A 76 -2.78 -7.71 20.80
N ALA A 77 -3.75 -7.73 19.89
CA ALA A 77 -4.10 -8.93 19.13
C ALA A 77 -2.94 -9.43 18.26
N THR A 78 -2.14 -8.52 17.68
CA THR A 78 -0.95 -8.87 16.89
C THR A 78 0.16 -9.43 17.76
N LYS A 79 0.36 -8.87 18.96
CA LYS A 79 1.32 -9.36 19.94
C LYS A 79 1.00 -10.78 20.41
N GLU A 80 -0.30 -11.05 20.70
CA GLU A 80 -0.78 -12.34 21.19
C GLU A 80 -0.84 -13.42 20.10
N ALA A 81 -1.03 -13.04 18.82
CA ALA A 81 -1.12 -13.99 17.71
C ALA A 81 0.24 -14.65 17.43
N SER A 82 0.21 -15.94 17.11
CA SER A 82 1.36 -16.69 16.62
C SER A 82 1.73 -16.26 15.17
N GLU A 83 2.98 -16.52 14.77
CA GLU A 83 3.42 -16.31 13.38
C GLU A 83 2.54 -17.09 12.38
N GLU A 84 2.14 -18.32 12.73
CA GLU A 84 1.30 -19.15 11.88
C GLU A 84 -0.10 -18.56 11.67
N GLU A 85 -0.70 -17.99 12.72
CA GLU A 85 -2.01 -17.32 12.63
C GLU A 85 -1.92 -16.05 11.79
N LEU A 86 -0.88 -15.22 11.98
CA LEU A 86 -0.64 -14.02 11.17
C LEU A 86 -0.40 -14.39 9.70
N TYR A 87 0.43 -15.41 9.45
CA TYR A 87 0.73 -15.90 8.10
C TYR A 87 -0.55 -16.37 7.37
N LYS A 88 -1.35 -17.23 8.00
CA LYS A 88 -2.60 -17.76 7.40
C LYS A 88 -3.59 -16.64 7.09
N LYS A 89 -3.73 -15.69 7.99
CA LYS A 89 -4.62 -14.54 7.80
C LYS A 89 -4.17 -13.67 6.64
N ALA A 90 -2.90 -13.27 6.63
CA ALA A 90 -2.34 -12.41 5.60
C ALA A 90 -2.30 -13.11 4.22
N LYS A 91 -1.98 -14.42 4.16
CA LYS A 91 -2.06 -15.20 2.93
C LYS A 91 -3.46 -15.14 2.33
N LYS A 92 -4.50 -15.31 3.14
CA LYS A 92 -5.89 -15.22 2.68
C LYS A 92 -6.23 -13.82 2.12
N SER A 93 -5.69 -12.76 2.71
CA SER A 93 -5.87 -11.40 2.20
C SER A 93 -5.11 -11.20 0.88
N LEU A 94 -3.88 -11.73 0.77
CA LEU A 94 -3.11 -11.71 -0.49
C LEU A 94 -3.80 -12.49 -1.61
N ASP A 95 -4.37 -13.67 -1.31
CA ASP A 95 -5.15 -14.44 -2.28
C ASP A 95 -6.30 -13.58 -2.84
N ARG A 96 -7.02 -12.86 -1.99
CA ARG A 96 -8.10 -11.95 -2.40
C ARG A 96 -7.58 -10.74 -3.19
N MET A 97 -6.48 -10.12 -2.76
CA MET A 97 -5.84 -9.03 -3.52
C MET A 97 -5.44 -9.51 -4.91
N LEU A 98 -4.88 -10.72 -5.02
CA LEU A 98 -4.51 -11.34 -6.29
C LEU A 98 -5.74 -11.58 -7.17
N GLU A 99 -6.88 -12.02 -6.62
CA GLU A 99 -8.16 -12.16 -7.32
C GLU A 99 -8.66 -10.82 -7.90
N PHE A 100 -8.31 -9.69 -7.28
CA PHE A 100 -8.58 -8.34 -7.80
C PHE A 100 -7.53 -7.80 -8.76
N GLY A 101 -6.51 -8.60 -9.09
CA GLY A 101 -5.47 -8.23 -10.07
C GLY A 101 -4.22 -7.59 -9.47
N VAL A 102 -4.09 -7.56 -8.15
CA VAL A 102 -2.90 -7.02 -7.46
C VAL A 102 -1.77 -8.03 -7.55
N THR A 103 -0.61 -7.60 -8.04
CA THR A 103 0.58 -8.46 -8.23
C THR A 103 1.76 -8.05 -7.34
N THR A 104 1.67 -6.88 -6.72
CA THR A 104 2.69 -6.35 -5.80
C THR A 104 2.00 -5.52 -4.72
N VAL A 105 2.42 -5.68 -3.47
CA VAL A 105 1.86 -5.02 -2.29
C VAL A 105 3.00 -4.45 -1.45
N GLU A 106 2.87 -3.21 -1.00
CA GLU A 106 3.67 -2.71 0.11
C GLU A 106 3.01 -3.14 1.43
N GLU A 107 3.79 -3.81 2.27
CA GLU A 107 3.40 -4.21 3.62
C GLU A 107 4.15 -3.38 4.65
N LYS A 108 3.42 -2.69 5.51
CA LYS A 108 3.96 -1.93 6.64
C LYS A 108 3.73 -2.70 7.94
N SER A 109 4.77 -2.83 8.76
CA SER A 109 4.63 -3.22 10.16
C SER A 109 3.88 -2.13 10.96
N GLY A 110 4.04 -2.04 12.28
CA GLY A 110 3.47 -0.93 13.06
C GLY A 110 2.29 -1.32 13.96
N TYR A 111 1.99 -2.61 14.03
CA TYR A 111 1.12 -3.15 15.07
C TYR A 111 1.89 -3.94 16.13
N GLY A 112 3.20 -3.79 16.19
CA GLY A 112 4.04 -4.34 17.24
C GLY A 112 4.29 -3.33 18.33
N LEU A 113 4.77 -2.15 17.94
CA LEU A 113 5.24 -1.06 18.78
C LEU A 113 6.32 -1.49 19.79
N GLU A 114 6.88 -2.68 19.60
CA GLU A 114 8.01 -3.24 20.32
C GLU A 114 8.85 -4.13 19.40
N LEU A 115 10.13 -4.26 19.68
CA LEU A 115 11.10 -4.91 18.79
C LEU A 115 10.67 -6.32 18.34
N ASN A 116 10.29 -7.19 19.27
CA ASN A 116 10.01 -8.59 18.94
C ASN A 116 8.76 -8.76 18.06
N THR A 117 7.72 -7.96 18.30
CA THR A 117 6.48 -8.04 17.53
C THR A 117 6.63 -7.38 16.16
N GLU A 118 7.38 -6.27 16.04
CA GLU A 118 7.73 -5.68 14.75
C GLU A 118 8.55 -6.66 13.88
N ILE A 119 9.56 -7.32 14.47
CA ILE A 119 10.32 -8.37 13.80
C ILE A 119 9.38 -9.51 13.37
N LYS A 120 8.49 -9.97 14.25
CA LYS A 120 7.51 -11.03 13.93
C LYS A 120 6.65 -10.69 12.72
N GLN A 121 6.12 -9.45 12.64
CA GLN A 121 5.34 -9.00 11.47
C GLN A 121 6.19 -9.07 10.19
N LEU A 122 7.38 -8.48 10.21
CA LEU A 122 8.28 -8.43 9.05
C LEU A 122 8.81 -9.82 8.63
N GLU A 123 9.04 -10.73 9.57
CA GLU A 123 9.40 -12.12 9.27
C GLU A 123 8.24 -12.89 8.61
N VAL A 124 7.01 -12.67 9.06
CA VAL A 124 5.80 -13.23 8.43
C VAL A 124 5.67 -12.68 7.02
N ALA A 125 5.87 -11.37 6.82
CA ALA A 125 5.84 -10.74 5.51
C ALA A 125 6.92 -11.32 4.58
N ARG A 126 8.17 -11.48 5.06
CA ARG A 126 9.26 -12.11 4.31
C ARG A 126 8.96 -13.56 3.93
N ALA A 127 8.31 -14.31 4.83
CA ALA A 127 7.89 -15.69 4.54
C ALA A 127 6.80 -15.74 3.47
N LEU A 128 5.87 -14.79 3.47
CA LEU A 128 4.85 -14.65 2.43
C LEU A 128 5.47 -14.24 1.09
N ASP A 129 6.34 -13.25 1.05
CA ASP A 129 7.04 -12.82 -0.18
C ASP A 129 7.76 -13.99 -0.87
N LYS A 130 8.33 -14.89 -0.08
CA LYS A 130 9.01 -16.09 -0.61
C LYS A 130 8.04 -17.16 -1.16
N ASN A 131 6.84 -17.28 -0.58
CA ASN A 131 5.95 -18.44 -0.81
C ASN A 131 4.63 -18.08 -1.49
N HIS A 132 4.40 -16.80 -1.82
CA HIS A 132 3.19 -16.32 -2.49
C HIS A 132 3.53 -15.66 -3.82
N PRO A 133 2.66 -15.75 -4.85
CA PRO A 133 2.92 -15.10 -6.14
C PRO A 133 3.00 -13.59 -6.09
N VAL A 134 2.27 -12.94 -5.18
CA VAL A 134 2.32 -11.47 -5.00
C VAL A 134 3.66 -11.10 -4.36
N ASP A 135 4.41 -10.18 -4.99
CA ASP A 135 5.63 -9.62 -4.40
C ASP A 135 5.28 -8.71 -3.23
N LEU A 136 6.05 -8.78 -2.14
CA LEU A 136 5.91 -7.88 -1.01
C LEU A 136 7.10 -6.92 -0.91
N VAL A 137 6.80 -5.65 -0.64
CA VAL A 137 7.79 -4.61 -0.31
C VAL A 137 7.62 -4.24 1.15
N HIS A 138 8.69 -4.36 1.93
CA HIS A 138 8.62 -4.28 3.38
C HIS A 138 8.99 -2.90 3.90
N THR A 139 8.13 -2.34 4.74
CA THR A 139 8.28 -1.04 5.40
C THR A 139 8.23 -1.22 6.92
N PHE A 140 9.25 -0.72 7.61
CA PHE A 140 9.23 -0.61 9.07
C PHE A 140 8.45 0.63 9.49
N LEU A 141 7.39 0.44 10.27
CA LEU A 141 6.53 1.51 10.81
C LEU A 141 6.40 1.39 12.34
N GLY A 142 7.49 1.20 13.07
CA GLY A 142 7.43 1.23 14.55
C GLY A 142 6.90 2.56 15.11
N ALA A 143 7.01 3.64 14.34
CA ALA A 143 6.44 4.95 14.66
C ALA A 143 4.99 5.11 14.15
N HIS A 144 4.12 4.10 14.32
CA HIS A 144 2.71 4.13 13.95
C HIS A 144 1.80 4.67 15.05
N ALA A 145 2.18 4.44 16.30
CA ALA A 145 1.52 5.00 17.48
C ALA A 145 2.53 5.03 18.64
N VAL A 146 2.21 5.78 19.67
CA VAL A 146 2.97 5.77 20.93
C VAL A 146 2.34 4.74 21.88
N PRO A 147 3.11 3.74 22.36
CA PRO A 147 2.61 2.79 23.37
C PRO A 147 2.16 3.49 24.64
N GLU A 148 1.19 2.90 25.33
CA GLU A 148 0.58 3.49 26.53
C GLU A 148 1.59 3.87 27.60
N GLU A 149 2.61 3.02 27.80
CA GLU A 149 3.68 3.24 28.79
C GLU A 149 4.60 4.43 28.46
N TYR A 150 4.57 4.94 27.22
CA TYR A 150 5.40 6.07 26.77
C TYR A 150 4.60 7.34 26.48
N LYS A 151 3.29 7.37 26.71
CA LYS A 151 2.44 8.55 26.43
C LYS A 151 2.92 9.84 27.10
N GLU A 152 3.45 9.73 28.30
CA GLU A 152 4.01 10.88 29.05
C GLU A 152 5.50 11.13 28.72
N ASN A 153 6.13 10.28 27.89
CA ASN A 153 7.54 10.39 27.57
C ASN A 153 7.84 9.83 26.17
N HIS A 154 7.35 10.52 25.13
CA HIS A 154 7.57 10.18 23.72
C HIS A 154 9.04 9.99 23.41
N LYS A 155 9.90 10.87 24.00
CA LYS A 155 11.34 10.79 23.76
C LYS A 155 11.93 9.40 24.10
N ALA A 156 11.50 8.79 25.19
CA ALA A 156 12.01 7.46 25.55
C ALA A 156 11.62 6.39 24.52
N TYR A 157 10.42 6.49 23.93
CA TYR A 157 10.02 5.60 22.87
C TYR A 157 10.79 5.86 21.56
N ILE A 158 10.97 7.12 21.20
CA ILE A 158 11.75 7.53 20.02
C ILE A 158 13.20 7.06 20.14
N ASP A 159 13.82 7.16 21.33
CA ASP A 159 15.17 6.65 21.57
C ASP A 159 15.21 5.10 21.32
N ILE A 160 14.19 4.35 21.76
CA ILE A 160 14.09 2.90 21.48
C ILE A 160 13.91 2.63 19.98
N LEU A 161 13.06 3.38 19.29
CA LEU A 161 12.87 3.27 17.84
C LEU A 161 14.20 3.44 17.10
N VAL A 162 14.91 4.54 17.42
CA VAL A 162 16.09 4.98 16.67
C VAL A 162 17.33 4.18 17.03
N ASP A 163 17.57 3.91 18.33
CA ASP A 163 18.82 3.33 18.81
C ASP A 163 18.76 1.79 18.85
N VAL A 164 17.56 1.19 18.88
CA VAL A 164 17.41 -0.26 19.07
C VAL A 164 16.65 -0.90 17.90
N MET A 165 15.41 -0.44 17.60
CA MET A 165 14.54 -1.14 16.66
C MET A 165 15.02 -0.99 15.22
N MET A 166 15.19 0.23 14.75
CA MET A 166 15.62 0.53 13.38
C MET A 166 16.94 -0.15 13.01
N PRO A 167 18.05 -0.01 13.81
CA PRO A 167 19.32 -0.65 13.48
C PRO A 167 19.18 -2.17 13.43
N LYS A 168 18.47 -2.77 14.38
CA LYS A 168 18.28 -4.21 14.44
C LYS A 168 17.51 -4.76 13.24
N ILE A 169 16.41 -4.13 12.84
CA ILE A 169 15.60 -4.52 11.70
C ILE A 169 16.39 -4.34 10.39
N LYS A 170 17.18 -3.27 10.29
CA LYS A 170 18.07 -3.02 9.15
C LYS A 170 19.15 -4.07 9.01
N ASP A 171 19.81 -4.43 10.11
CA ASP A 171 20.86 -5.46 10.15
C ASP A 171 20.31 -6.84 9.75
N MET A 172 19.06 -7.14 10.09
CA MET A 172 18.36 -8.36 9.67
C MET A 172 17.88 -8.34 8.22
N GLY A 173 17.95 -7.18 7.53
CA GLY A 173 17.48 -7.01 6.16
C GLY A 173 15.98 -7.22 6.02
N LEU A 174 15.18 -6.85 7.04
CA LEU A 174 13.74 -7.11 7.09
C LEU A 174 12.90 -6.02 6.45
N ALA A 175 13.40 -4.80 6.31
CA ALA A 175 12.69 -3.70 5.68
C ALA A 175 13.63 -2.82 4.85
N GLU A 176 13.11 -2.31 3.73
CA GLU A 176 13.81 -1.37 2.85
C GLU A 176 13.46 0.08 3.18
N PHE A 177 12.23 0.29 3.66
CA PHE A 177 11.65 1.59 3.97
C PHE A 177 11.46 1.75 5.47
N CYS A 178 11.48 3.01 5.92
CA CYS A 178 11.01 3.42 7.23
C CYS A 178 9.94 4.49 7.05
N ASP A 179 8.87 4.37 7.82
CA ASP A 179 7.71 5.24 7.78
C ASP A 179 7.41 5.78 9.18
N VAL A 180 6.72 6.90 9.26
CA VAL A 180 6.26 7.54 10.52
C VAL A 180 4.86 8.09 10.34
N PHE A 181 4.01 7.94 11.36
CA PHE A 181 2.70 8.59 11.40
C PHE A 181 2.84 9.99 12.00
N CYS A 182 3.05 10.98 11.13
CA CYS A 182 3.17 12.38 11.46
C CYS A 182 1.78 13.02 11.56
N GLU A 183 1.21 13.05 12.77
CA GLU A 183 -0.13 13.58 13.01
C GLU A 183 -0.25 14.14 14.42
N GLU A 184 -1.17 15.09 14.63
CA GLU A 184 -1.43 15.66 15.95
C GLU A 184 -1.84 14.57 16.93
N GLY A 185 -1.17 14.56 18.09
CA GLY A 185 -1.41 13.54 19.15
C GLY A 185 -0.74 12.19 18.89
N VAL A 186 0.05 12.05 17.81
CA VAL A 186 0.86 10.86 17.52
C VAL A 186 2.35 11.24 17.51
N PHE A 187 2.92 11.61 16.37
CA PHE A 187 4.29 12.15 16.30
C PHE A 187 4.25 13.54 15.68
N THR A 188 4.88 14.52 16.34
CA THR A 188 5.01 15.89 15.85
C THR A 188 5.91 15.96 14.61
N ILE A 189 5.92 17.12 13.93
CA ILE A 189 6.82 17.36 12.79
C ILE A 189 8.28 17.19 13.21
N GLU A 190 8.68 17.74 14.38
CA GLU A 190 10.05 17.66 14.88
C GLU A 190 10.45 16.23 15.23
N GLU A 191 9.56 15.47 15.88
CA GLU A 191 9.77 14.07 16.19
C GLU A 191 9.88 13.23 14.92
N SER A 192 8.99 13.44 13.96
CA SER A 192 8.97 12.78 12.67
C SER A 192 10.21 13.09 11.84
N GLU A 193 10.64 14.36 11.81
CA GLU A 193 11.89 14.76 11.15
C GLU A 193 13.09 14.03 11.76
N TYR A 194 13.19 13.99 13.09
CA TYR A 194 14.28 13.31 13.77
C TYR A 194 14.31 11.82 13.47
N ILE A 195 13.16 11.13 13.58
CA ILE A 195 13.03 9.70 13.30
C ILE A 195 13.47 9.39 11.85
N LEU A 196 12.92 10.13 10.88
CA LEU A 196 13.21 9.90 9.46
C LEU A 196 14.66 10.27 9.08
N GLN A 197 15.24 11.29 9.68
CA GLN A 197 16.67 11.61 9.47
C GLN A 197 17.56 10.46 9.96
N LYS A 198 17.26 9.88 11.14
CA LYS A 198 17.98 8.73 11.67
C LYS A 198 17.81 7.48 10.80
N ALA A 199 16.60 7.24 10.30
CA ALA A 199 16.36 6.17 9.35
C ALA A 199 17.19 6.34 8.06
N LYS A 200 17.26 7.56 7.52
CA LYS A 200 18.07 7.89 6.35
C LYS A 200 19.57 7.67 6.58
N GLU A 201 20.09 8.08 7.75
CA GLU A 201 21.50 7.90 8.13
C GLU A 201 21.94 6.44 8.08
N ILE A 202 21.05 5.50 8.44
CA ILE A 202 21.35 4.06 8.42
C ILE A 202 20.87 3.36 7.15
N GLY A 203 20.42 4.13 6.13
CA GLY A 203 20.19 3.67 4.77
C GLY A 203 18.77 3.13 4.50
N TYR A 204 17.76 3.52 5.24
CA TYR A 204 16.37 3.34 4.84
C TYR A 204 15.97 4.35 3.76
N LYS A 205 15.08 3.95 2.85
CA LYS A 205 14.26 4.86 2.07
C LYS A 205 13.11 5.33 2.95
N LEU A 206 12.66 6.56 2.73
CA LEU A 206 11.72 7.22 3.63
C LEU A 206 10.30 7.26 3.05
N LYS A 207 9.33 7.07 3.92
CA LYS A 207 7.90 7.31 3.69
C LYS A 207 7.32 8.07 4.89
N ILE A 208 6.11 8.60 4.75
CA ILE A 208 5.45 9.33 5.83
C ILE A 208 3.93 9.28 5.64
N HIS A 209 3.19 8.90 6.69
CA HIS A 209 1.77 9.23 6.80
C HIS A 209 1.70 10.71 7.19
N ALA A 210 1.05 11.53 6.39
CA ALA A 210 1.14 12.98 6.49
C ALA A 210 -0.21 13.65 6.25
N ASP A 211 -0.49 14.68 7.08
CA ASP A 211 -1.64 15.56 6.87
C ASP A 211 -2.95 14.77 6.63
N GLU A 212 -3.16 13.70 7.39
CA GLU A 212 -4.35 12.85 7.30
C GLU A 212 -5.56 13.54 7.92
N ILE A 213 -5.39 14.14 9.09
CA ILE A 213 -6.46 14.77 9.86
C ILE A 213 -6.24 16.30 9.88
N GLU A 214 -5.05 16.72 10.27
CA GLU A 214 -4.68 18.13 10.42
C GLU A 214 -3.53 18.50 9.50
N SER A 215 -3.51 19.77 9.05
CA SER A 215 -2.43 20.31 8.20
C SER A 215 -1.24 20.68 9.09
N LEU A 216 -0.36 19.73 9.34
CA LEU A 216 0.83 19.94 10.18
C LEU A 216 2.08 20.34 9.40
N GLY A 217 2.09 20.18 8.07
CA GLY A 217 3.27 20.37 7.23
C GLY A 217 4.03 19.07 6.97
N GLY A 218 3.34 17.93 7.08
CA GLY A 218 3.91 16.62 6.78
C GLY A 218 4.30 16.45 5.31
N ALA A 219 3.54 17.05 4.38
CA ALA A 219 3.85 17.09 2.95
C ALA A 219 5.13 17.88 2.67
N GLU A 220 5.31 19.03 3.33
CA GLU A 220 6.53 19.85 3.27
C GLU A 220 7.75 19.09 3.82
N LEU A 221 7.55 18.37 4.95
CA LEU A 221 8.60 17.56 5.56
C LEU A 221 9.01 16.41 4.62
N ALA A 222 8.04 15.74 3.99
CA ALA A 222 8.30 14.69 3.01
C ALA A 222 9.18 15.19 1.86
N ALA A 223 8.85 16.36 1.30
CA ALA A 223 9.62 17.01 0.23
C ALA A 223 11.04 17.39 0.70
N LYS A 224 11.16 17.98 1.89
CA LYS A 224 12.44 18.39 2.50
C LYS A 224 13.40 17.23 2.70
N LEU A 225 12.89 16.09 3.16
CA LEU A 225 13.69 14.89 3.45
C LEU A 225 13.95 14.03 2.21
N GLY A 226 13.20 14.24 1.13
CA GLY A 226 13.22 13.41 -0.07
C GLY A 226 12.61 12.02 0.19
N CYS A 227 11.44 12.00 0.83
CA CYS A 227 10.67 10.77 0.95
C CYS A 227 10.28 10.24 -0.44
N VAL A 228 10.14 8.93 -0.55
CA VAL A 228 9.66 8.31 -1.80
C VAL A 228 8.19 8.59 -2.00
N SER A 229 7.39 8.50 -0.92
CA SER A 229 5.99 8.90 -0.91
C SER A 229 5.62 9.61 0.38
N ALA A 230 4.55 10.43 0.31
CA ALA A 230 3.78 10.88 1.44
C ALA A 230 2.34 10.39 1.24
N ASP A 231 1.77 9.81 2.27
CA ASP A 231 0.56 9.03 2.19
C ASP A 231 -0.59 9.74 2.93
N HIS A 232 -1.86 9.57 2.50
CA HIS A 232 -3.11 10.22 2.93
C HIS A 232 -3.34 11.62 2.36
N LEU A 233 -2.71 12.66 2.88
CA LEU A 233 -2.68 14.03 2.36
C LEU A 233 -4.04 14.75 2.25
N MET A 234 -5.06 14.35 3.06
CA MET A 234 -6.38 14.98 3.01
C MET A 234 -6.35 16.44 3.43
N ALA A 235 -5.43 16.80 4.34
CA ALA A 235 -5.26 18.17 4.85
C ALA A 235 -3.99 18.86 4.33
N ALA A 236 -3.30 18.28 3.32
CA ALA A 236 -2.05 18.83 2.80
C ALA A 236 -2.22 20.26 2.27
N SER A 237 -1.26 21.12 2.57
CA SER A 237 -1.24 22.51 2.11
C SER A 237 -0.89 22.62 0.62
N ASP A 238 -1.26 23.74 -0.02
CA ASP A 238 -0.88 24.02 -1.41
C ASP A 238 0.65 24.11 -1.59
N GLU A 239 1.34 24.63 -0.59
CA GLU A 239 2.81 24.70 -0.62
C GLU A 239 3.42 23.31 -0.47
N GLY A 240 2.88 22.46 0.42
CA GLY A 240 3.31 21.07 0.57
C GLY A 240 3.14 20.27 -0.74
N ILE A 241 1.98 20.38 -1.38
CA ILE A 241 1.71 19.73 -2.68
C ILE A 241 2.71 20.19 -3.74
N LYS A 242 2.96 21.50 -3.83
CA LYS A 242 3.93 22.08 -4.76
C LYS A 242 5.35 21.58 -4.48
N MET A 243 5.79 21.59 -3.23
CA MET A 243 7.11 21.09 -2.84
C MET A 243 7.28 19.60 -3.16
N MET A 244 6.25 18.79 -2.93
CA MET A 244 6.26 17.37 -3.32
C MET A 244 6.40 17.19 -4.83
N ALA A 245 5.66 17.95 -5.63
CA ALA A 245 5.75 17.92 -7.09
C ALA A 245 7.16 18.29 -7.58
N GLU A 246 7.76 19.35 -7.05
CA GLU A 246 9.10 19.83 -7.39
C GLU A 246 10.21 18.83 -6.99
N ASN A 247 9.99 18.02 -5.96
CA ASN A 247 10.96 17.04 -5.43
C ASN A 247 10.64 15.59 -5.83
N ASN A 248 9.66 15.35 -6.71
CA ASN A 248 9.22 14.04 -7.19
C ASN A 248 8.80 13.09 -6.05
N VAL A 249 8.25 13.61 -4.96
CA VAL A 249 7.64 12.81 -3.90
C VAL A 249 6.24 12.37 -4.36
N VAL A 250 5.95 11.08 -4.32
CA VAL A 250 4.65 10.56 -4.73
C VAL A 250 3.60 10.90 -3.68
N ALA A 251 2.50 11.51 -4.11
CA ALA A 251 1.29 11.69 -3.31
C ALA A 251 0.47 10.39 -3.37
N ASN A 252 0.53 9.58 -2.33
CA ASN A 252 -0.15 8.30 -2.27
C ASN A 252 -1.49 8.45 -1.55
N ILE A 253 -2.59 8.37 -2.27
CA ILE A 253 -3.92 8.70 -1.78
C ILE A 253 -4.73 7.43 -1.49
N LEU A 254 -5.46 7.43 -0.39
CA LEU A 254 -6.11 6.27 0.21
C LEU A 254 -7.64 6.47 0.29
N PRO A 255 -8.36 6.52 -0.86
CA PRO A 255 -9.76 6.94 -0.88
C PRO A 255 -10.72 5.95 -0.19
N ALA A 256 -10.32 4.67 -0.07
CA ALA A 256 -11.15 3.68 0.62
C ALA A 256 -11.20 3.92 2.14
N THR A 257 -10.16 4.49 2.72
CA THR A 257 -10.13 4.96 4.12
C THR A 257 -11.14 6.09 4.33
N SER A 258 -11.07 7.14 3.50
CA SER A 258 -12.06 8.24 3.53
C SER A 258 -13.49 7.72 3.36
N PHE A 259 -13.70 6.79 2.42
CA PHE A 259 -15.00 6.16 2.19
C PHE A 259 -15.52 5.40 3.41
N ASN A 260 -14.73 4.50 3.98
CA ASN A 260 -15.14 3.68 5.13
C ASN A 260 -15.36 4.51 6.40
N LEU A 261 -14.56 5.57 6.59
CA LEU A 261 -14.68 6.47 7.74
C LEU A 261 -15.70 7.60 7.52
N ASN A 262 -16.29 7.71 6.33
CA ASN A 262 -17.18 8.80 5.93
C ASN A 262 -16.54 10.19 6.19
N LYS A 263 -15.29 10.35 5.73
CA LYS A 263 -14.47 11.55 5.87
C LYS A 263 -14.27 12.24 4.52
N ASN A 264 -13.68 13.44 4.57
CA ASN A 264 -13.30 14.17 3.37
C ASN A 264 -12.25 13.38 2.59
N TYR A 265 -12.19 13.64 1.27
CA TYR A 265 -11.19 13.09 0.36
C TYR A 265 -10.09 14.12 0.11
N ALA A 266 -8.88 13.64 -0.17
CA ALA A 266 -7.80 14.50 -0.66
C ALA A 266 -8.16 15.11 -2.03
N ASP A 267 -7.70 16.33 -2.31
CA ASP A 267 -7.96 17.01 -3.59
C ASP A 267 -6.99 16.56 -4.69
N CYS A 268 -7.16 15.31 -5.16
CA CYS A 268 -6.31 14.75 -6.20
C CYS A 268 -6.32 15.54 -7.50
N ARG A 269 -7.47 16.13 -7.88
CA ARG A 269 -7.52 16.95 -9.10
C ARG A 269 -6.55 18.11 -9.02
N LYS A 270 -6.54 18.81 -7.90
CA LYS A 270 -5.60 19.91 -7.62
C LYS A 270 -4.14 19.41 -7.61
N MET A 271 -3.88 18.28 -6.94
CA MET A 271 -2.53 17.70 -6.90
C MET A 271 -2.00 17.41 -8.31
N ILE A 272 -2.81 16.77 -9.16
CA ILE A 272 -2.45 16.47 -10.56
C ILE A 272 -2.24 17.77 -11.35
N ASP A 273 -3.14 18.75 -11.22
CA ASP A 273 -3.04 20.03 -11.92
C ASP A 273 -1.80 20.86 -11.49
N MET A 274 -1.33 20.65 -10.26
CA MET A 274 -0.07 21.20 -9.74
C MET A 274 1.19 20.39 -10.12
N GLY A 275 1.02 19.28 -10.85
CA GLY A 275 2.12 18.45 -11.36
C GLY A 275 2.61 17.37 -10.40
N ALA A 276 1.90 17.07 -9.31
CA ALA A 276 2.27 16.00 -8.40
C ALA A 276 2.05 14.61 -9.04
N ILE A 277 2.94 13.67 -8.74
CA ILE A 277 2.76 12.26 -9.09
C ILE A 277 1.79 11.67 -8.08
N VAL A 278 0.57 11.31 -8.52
CA VAL A 278 -0.46 10.73 -7.63
C VAL A 278 -0.51 9.22 -7.81
N SER A 279 -0.41 8.46 -6.72
CA SER A 279 -0.74 7.03 -6.65
C SER A 279 -1.99 6.80 -5.81
N LEU A 280 -2.65 5.66 -6.01
CA LEU A 280 -3.81 5.22 -5.24
C LEU A 280 -3.54 3.87 -4.60
N SER A 281 -3.94 3.71 -3.34
CA SER A 281 -3.75 2.48 -2.57
C SER A 281 -4.95 2.19 -1.68
N SER A 282 -5.04 0.96 -1.17
CA SER A 282 -6.18 0.54 -0.36
C SER A 282 -6.14 1.05 1.08
N ASP A 283 -4.96 1.18 1.66
CA ASP A 283 -4.78 1.28 3.11
C ASP A 283 -5.40 0.07 3.84
N TYR A 284 -5.27 -1.13 3.28
CA TYR A 284 -5.85 -2.31 3.90
C TYR A 284 -5.37 -2.47 5.34
N ASN A 285 -6.28 -2.29 6.29
CA ASN A 285 -6.03 -2.41 7.72
C ASN A 285 -7.34 -2.70 8.48
N PRO A 286 -7.31 -3.21 9.73
CA PRO A 286 -8.52 -3.60 10.45
C PRO A 286 -9.33 -2.41 10.99
N GLY A 287 -8.78 -1.21 11.02
CA GLY A 287 -9.38 -0.04 11.67
C GLY A 287 -10.14 0.90 10.76
N SER A 288 -9.49 1.33 9.71
CA SER A 288 -9.98 2.38 8.80
C SER A 288 -10.34 1.85 7.42
N CYS A 289 -9.75 0.74 6.96
CA CYS A 289 -10.08 0.16 5.66
C CYS A 289 -9.94 -1.38 5.62
N PRO A 290 -10.93 -2.14 6.10
CA PRO A 290 -10.87 -3.62 6.07
C PRO A 290 -11.28 -4.17 4.68
N SER A 291 -10.64 -3.69 3.60
CA SER A 291 -10.98 -4.08 2.23
C SER A 291 -9.73 -4.30 1.39
N GLU A 292 -9.63 -5.49 0.79
CA GLU A 292 -8.57 -5.91 -0.14
C GLU A 292 -8.89 -5.54 -1.61
N ASN A 293 -9.98 -4.79 -1.86
CA ASN A 293 -10.51 -4.52 -3.20
C ASN A 293 -9.91 -3.26 -3.82
N LEU A 294 -8.74 -3.38 -4.47
CA LEU A 294 -8.11 -2.25 -5.16
C LEU A 294 -8.94 -1.74 -6.36
N GLN A 295 -9.79 -2.57 -6.98
CA GLN A 295 -10.70 -2.10 -8.04
C GLN A 295 -11.76 -1.12 -7.50
N LEU A 296 -12.21 -1.29 -6.24
CA LEU A 296 -13.06 -0.29 -5.58
C LEU A 296 -12.29 1.02 -5.37
N VAL A 297 -11.03 0.96 -4.95
CA VAL A 297 -10.16 2.15 -4.83
C VAL A 297 -10.07 2.90 -6.17
N MET A 298 -9.87 2.18 -7.28
CA MET A 298 -9.85 2.74 -8.63
C MET A 298 -11.16 3.48 -8.97
N GLN A 299 -12.29 2.86 -8.65
CA GLN A 299 -13.61 3.43 -8.89
C GLN A 299 -13.86 4.68 -8.04
N LEU A 300 -13.44 4.68 -6.76
CA LEU A 300 -13.47 5.86 -5.90
C LEU A 300 -12.58 6.98 -6.44
N GLY A 301 -11.45 6.66 -7.06
CA GLY A 301 -10.58 7.61 -7.75
C GLY A 301 -11.34 8.42 -8.81
N CYS A 302 -12.16 7.75 -9.64
CA CYS A 302 -13.01 8.44 -10.60
C CYS A 302 -14.17 9.19 -9.93
N LEU A 303 -14.91 8.53 -9.03
CA LEU A 303 -16.18 9.03 -8.49
C LEU A 303 -15.99 10.19 -7.50
N HIS A 304 -14.96 10.13 -6.66
CA HIS A 304 -14.76 11.09 -5.57
C HIS A 304 -13.54 12.00 -5.76
N LEU A 305 -12.46 11.50 -6.38
CA LEU A 305 -11.23 12.27 -6.56
C LEU A 305 -11.16 13.00 -7.92
N LYS A 306 -12.18 12.87 -8.77
CA LYS A 306 -12.28 13.51 -10.10
C LYS A 306 -11.10 13.18 -11.03
N MET A 307 -10.54 11.99 -10.88
CA MET A 307 -9.52 11.47 -11.78
C MET A 307 -10.16 10.85 -13.02
N THR A 308 -9.53 11.02 -14.16
CA THR A 308 -9.94 10.31 -15.38
C THR A 308 -9.59 8.81 -15.27
N PRO A 309 -10.27 7.90 -15.99
CA PRO A 309 -9.95 6.48 -15.99
C PRO A 309 -8.46 6.17 -16.24
N ASN A 310 -7.81 6.91 -17.16
CA ASN A 310 -6.40 6.71 -17.47
C ASN A 310 -5.49 7.21 -16.34
N GLU A 311 -5.80 8.33 -15.68
CA GLU A 311 -5.07 8.79 -14.50
C GLU A 311 -5.16 7.76 -13.36
N VAL A 312 -6.35 7.18 -13.14
CA VAL A 312 -6.54 6.12 -12.14
C VAL A 312 -5.74 4.88 -12.48
N LEU A 313 -5.77 4.40 -13.73
CA LEU A 313 -4.95 3.24 -14.12
C LEU A 313 -3.46 3.52 -13.92
N THR A 314 -2.99 4.72 -14.29
CA THR A 314 -1.62 5.16 -14.06
C THR A 314 -1.27 5.17 -12.57
N ALA A 315 -2.21 5.63 -11.73
CA ALA A 315 -2.04 5.74 -10.29
C ALA A 315 -1.88 4.39 -9.56
N VAL A 316 -2.51 3.31 -10.06
CA VAL A 316 -2.42 1.96 -9.47
C VAL A 316 -1.42 1.04 -10.20
N THR A 317 -0.66 1.59 -11.13
CA THR A 317 0.37 0.87 -11.89
C THR A 317 1.71 1.58 -11.80
N ILE A 318 2.06 2.43 -12.76
CA ILE A 318 3.40 3.02 -12.81
C ILE A 318 3.68 4.00 -11.67
N ASN A 319 2.71 4.82 -11.26
CA ASN A 319 2.91 5.75 -10.13
C ASN A 319 3.01 4.99 -8.80
N ALA A 320 2.21 3.92 -8.61
CA ALA A 320 2.35 3.04 -7.47
C ALA A 320 3.69 2.30 -7.45
N ALA A 321 4.24 1.94 -8.63
CA ALA A 321 5.59 1.40 -8.74
C ALA A 321 6.67 2.42 -8.31
N TYR A 322 6.48 3.71 -8.61
CA TYR A 322 7.33 4.79 -8.08
C TYR A 322 7.23 4.88 -6.55
N ALA A 323 6.01 4.85 -6.00
CA ALA A 323 5.78 4.94 -4.55
C ALA A 323 6.48 3.83 -3.72
N ILE A 324 6.84 2.71 -4.36
CA ILE A 324 7.55 1.59 -3.73
C ILE A 324 8.95 1.35 -4.32
N ASP A 325 9.47 2.29 -5.13
CA ASP A 325 10.78 2.22 -5.78
C ASP A 325 10.99 0.92 -6.58
N ARG A 326 10.02 0.59 -7.46
CA ARG A 326 10.03 -0.60 -8.33
C ARG A 326 9.76 -0.27 -9.81
N VAL A 327 9.74 0.99 -10.19
CA VAL A 327 9.39 1.45 -11.54
C VAL A 327 10.26 0.84 -12.65
N ASP A 328 11.51 0.50 -12.35
CA ASP A 328 12.41 -0.16 -13.30
C ASP A 328 12.04 -1.63 -13.57
N LYS A 329 11.20 -2.23 -12.74
CA LYS A 329 10.88 -3.66 -12.80
C LYS A 329 9.42 -3.96 -13.16
N ILE A 330 8.48 -3.10 -12.72
CA ILE A 330 7.02 -3.31 -12.82
C ILE A 330 6.30 -2.00 -13.14
N GLY A 331 4.97 -2.02 -13.20
CA GLY A 331 4.10 -0.85 -13.34
C GLY A 331 3.80 -0.45 -14.78
N SER A 332 4.50 -1.02 -15.77
CA SER A 332 4.20 -0.82 -17.20
C SER A 332 4.53 -2.07 -18.00
N ILE A 333 3.91 -2.20 -19.19
CA ILE A 333 4.22 -3.26 -20.15
C ILE A 333 5.35 -2.75 -21.03
N GLU A 334 6.59 -3.07 -20.65
CA GLU A 334 7.81 -2.66 -21.36
C GLU A 334 8.81 -3.82 -21.43
N VAL A 335 9.59 -3.88 -22.53
CA VAL A 335 10.63 -4.89 -22.70
C VAL A 335 11.63 -4.85 -21.55
N GLY A 336 11.91 -5.99 -20.95
CA GLY A 336 12.82 -6.16 -19.81
C GLY A 336 12.15 -6.08 -18.43
N LYS A 337 10.95 -5.53 -18.32
CA LYS A 337 10.18 -5.55 -17.06
C LYS A 337 9.58 -6.94 -16.78
N ASN A 338 9.09 -7.14 -15.57
CA ASN A 338 8.41 -8.38 -15.18
C ASN A 338 7.15 -8.58 -16.02
N ALA A 339 6.89 -9.81 -16.42
CA ALA A 339 5.69 -10.18 -17.16
C ALA A 339 4.49 -10.35 -16.21
N ASP A 340 4.10 -9.25 -15.56
CA ASP A 340 2.99 -9.15 -14.63
C ASP A 340 1.82 -8.44 -15.33
N PHE A 341 0.73 -9.18 -15.61
CA PHE A 341 -0.41 -8.69 -16.39
C PHE A 341 -1.73 -9.04 -15.74
N VAL A 342 -2.71 -8.18 -15.95
CA VAL A 342 -4.12 -8.48 -15.67
C VAL A 342 -4.92 -8.41 -16.97
N VAL A 343 -5.69 -9.45 -17.24
CA VAL A 343 -6.73 -9.44 -18.26
C VAL A 343 -8.06 -9.18 -17.57
N PHE A 344 -8.71 -8.08 -17.92
CA PHE A 344 -10.02 -7.72 -17.38
C PHE A 344 -11.16 -8.12 -18.30
N ASP A 345 -12.28 -8.52 -17.74
CA ASP A 345 -13.56 -8.69 -18.46
C ASP A 345 -14.18 -7.30 -18.77
N ALA A 346 -13.41 -6.54 -19.52
CA ALA A 346 -13.71 -5.19 -19.99
C ALA A 346 -12.97 -4.96 -21.32
N ARG A 347 -13.50 -4.13 -22.21
CA ARG A 347 -12.85 -3.83 -23.49
C ARG A 347 -12.00 -2.57 -23.47
N ASN A 348 -12.19 -1.72 -22.46
CA ASN A 348 -11.47 -0.46 -22.28
C ASN A 348 -11.45 -0.07 -20.81
N VAL A 349 -10.63 0.92 -20.50
CA VAL A 349 -10.42 1.41 -19.12
C VAL A 349 -11.67 2.13 -18.60
N GLU A 350 -12.39 2.82 -19.48
CA GLU A 350 -13.64 3.54 -19.12
C GLU A 350 -14.68 2.57 -18.59
N TYR A 351 -14.89 1.41 -19.25
CA TYR A 351 -15.84 0.40 -18.80
C TYR A 351 -15.44 -0.20 -17.44
N LEU A 352 -14.16 -0.44 -17.23
CA LEU A 352 -13.63 -0.96 -15.96
C LEU A 352 -13.97 -0.03 -14.77
N MET A 353 -13.90 1.29 -14.99
CA MET A 353 -14.23 2.28 -13.94
C MET A 353 -15.74 2.52 -13.82
N TYR A 354 -16.47 2.52 -14.95
CA TYR A 354 -17.89 2.79 -15.02
C TYR A 354 -18.74 1.69 -14.37
N HIS A 355 -18.42 0.43 -14.64
CA HIS A 355 -19.18 -0.73 -14.14
C HIS A 355 -18.64 -1.12 -12.75
N PHE A 356 -18.95 -0.29 -11.76
CA PHE A 356 -18.38 -0.36 -10.41
C PHE A 356 -19.00 -1.45 -9.53
N GLY A 357 -18.26 -1.80 -8.44
CA GLY A 357 -18.74 -2.69 -7.37
C GLY A 357 -18.61 -4.19 -7.66
N ILE A 358 -18.02 -4.58 -8.79
CA ILE A 358 -17.75 -5.97 -9.13
C ILE A 358 -16.26 -6.20 -9.41
N ASN A 359 -15.83 -7.46 -9.32
CA ASN A 359 -14.51 -7.86 -9.75
C ASN A 359 -14.49 -8.12 -11.26
N HIS A 360 -13.72 -7.33 -12.01
CA HIS A 360 -13.54 -7.45 -13.46
C HIS A 360 -12.35 -8.33 -13.86
N THR A 361 -11.55 -8.83 -12.92
CA THR A 361 -10.41 -9.69 -13.25
C THR A 361 -10.88 -10.98 -13.94
N LYS A 362 -10.33 -11.27 -15.11
CA LYS A 362 -10.52 -12.53 -15.82
C LYS A 362 -9.31 -13.44 -15.61
N LYS A 363 -8.09 -12.90 -15.80
CA LYS A 363 -6.83 -13.63 -15.59
C LYS A 363 -5.77 -12.73 -14.98
N VAL A 364 -4.89 -13.32 -14.17
CA VAL A 364 -3.67 -12.65 -13.69
C VAL A 364 -2.47 -13.51 -14.04
N TYR A 365 -1.45 -12.86 -14.57
CA TYR A 365 -0.15 -13.46 -14.84
C TYR A 365 0.89 -12.80 -13.94
N LYS A 366 1.68 -13.61 -13.27
CA LYS A 366 2.81 -13.18 -12.45
C LYS A 366 4.09 -13.80 -12.99
N ASN A 367 5.05 -12.94 -13.37
CA ASN A 367 6.29 -13.41 -14.04
C ASN A 367 6.00 -14.34 -15.24
N GLY A 368 4.92 -14.05 -15.98
CA GLY A 368 4.47 -14.83 -17.14
C GLY A 368 3.71 -16.12 -16.80
N ASN A 369 3.57 -16.48 -15.54
CA ASN A 369 2.79 -17.65 -15.12
C ASN A 369 1.35 -17.23 -14.80
N LEU A 370 0.38 -18.04 -15.26
CA LEU A 370 -1.03 -17.84 -14.91
C LEU A 370 -1.23 -18.19 -13.44
N VAL A 371 -1.68 -17.23 -12.64
CA VAL A 371 -1.90 -17.37 -11.19
C VAL A 371 -3.36 -17.15 -10.77
N VAL A 372 -4.17 -16.53 -11.63
CA VAL A 372 -5.63 -16.44 -11.49
C VAL A 372 -6.28 -16.76 -12.83
N ASP A 373 -7.25 -17.65 -12.84
CA ASP A 373 -8.10 -17.94 -14.00
C ASP A 373 -9.58 -17.85 -13.62
N ASN A 374 -10.33 -17.01 -14.36
CA ASN A 374 -11.75 -16.74 -14.08
C ASN A 374 -12.05 -16.42 -12.61
N LYS A 375 -11.28 -15.50 -12.03
CA LYS A 375 -11.39 -15.02 -10.64
C LYS A 375 -11.04 -16.07 -9.57
N VAL A 376 -10.44 -17.18 -9.96
CA VAL A 376 -10.01 -18.25 -9.05
C VAL A 376 -8.50 -18.33 -9.04
N VAL A 377 -7.91 -18.31 -7.88
CA VAL A 377 -6.46 -18.51 -7.68
C VAL A 377 -6.09 -19.95 -8.08
N VAL A 378 -5.04 -20.08 -8.94
CA VAL A 378 -4.65 -21.36 -9.57
C VAL A 378 -3.14 -21.67 -9.43
N TYR A 379 -2.42 -20.98 -8.54
CA TYR A 379 -1.03 -21.34 -8.27
C TYR A 379 -0.94 -22.48 -7.26
N ASP A 380 0.10 -23.32 -7.40
CA ASP A 380 0.40 -24.40 -6.45
C ASP A 380 0.91 -23.83 -5.12
N ASN A 381 0.34 -24.28 -4.00
CA ASN A 381 0.69 -23.85 -2.64
C ASN A 381 1.98 -24.51 -2.14
#